data_edad5a930d161f7526ea3477e3e20563
#
_entry.id   edad5a930d161f7526ea3477e3e20563
#
_cell.length_a   1.000
_cell.length_b   1.000
_cell.length_c   1.000
_cell.angle_alpha   90.00
_cell.angle_beta   90.00
_cell.angle_gamma   90.00
#
_symmetry.space_group_name_H-M   'P 1'
#
loop_
_entity.id
_entity.type
_entity.pdbx_description
1 polymer ?
#
loop_
_entity_poly.entity_id
_entity_poly.type
_entity_poly.pdbx_seq_one_letter_code
_entity_poly.pdbx_strand_id
1 'polypeptide(L)'
;LATASDGALALISGRSMVELDALAKPYRFPLAGVHGAERRDINGKTHIVHLPDAIARDISVQLHTVIAQYPGAELEAKGMAFALHYRQAPQHEDALMTLAQRITQIWPQMALQQGKCVVEIKPKGTSKGEAITAFMQEAPFIGRTPVFLGDDLTDESGFAVVNRLGGMSVKIGTGATQASWRLAGVPDVWSWLEMITTALQQKRENNRSDDYESFSRSI
;
A
#
# COMPACT_ATOMS: atom_id res chain seq x y z
N LEU A 1 1.52 12.71 -13.77
CA LEU A 1 1.65 13.05 -12.34
C LEU A 1 3.07 12.83 -11.82
N ALA A 2 3.69 11.64 -11.99
CA ALA A 2 5.04 11.37 -11.49
C ALA A 2 6.07 12.43 -11.95
N THR A 3 6.07 12.76 -13.24
CA THR A 3 6.93 13.82 -13.80
C THR A 3 6.61 15.19 -13.19
N ALA A 4 5.33 15.52 -13.02
CA ALA A 4 4.89 16.80 -12.48
C ALA A 4 5.21 16.97 -10.99
N SER A 5 5.39 15.85 -10.25
CA SER A 5 5.76 15.82 -8.83
C SER A 5 7.23 15.48 -8.57
N ASP A 6 8.10 15.55 -9.59
CA ASP A 6 9.53 15.22 -9.50
C ASP A 6 9.79 13.80 -8.97
N GLY A 7 8.96 12.85 -9.40
CA GLY A 7 9.05 11.46 -9.00
C GLY A 7 8.39 11.12 -7.66
N ALA A 8 7.78 12.08 -6.96
CA ALA A 8 7.14 11.85 -5.67
C ALA A 8 5.74 11.19 -5.84
N LEU A 9 5.75 10.00 -6.43
CA LEU A 9 4.60 9.13 -6.60
C LEU A 9 5.00 7.72 -6.22
N ALA A 10 4.25 7.07 -5.32
CA ALA A 10 4.46 5.68 -4.93
C ALA A 10 3.16 4.89 -5.02
N LEU A 11 3.28 3.58 -5.28
CA LEU A 11 2.17 2.63 -5.23
C LEU A 11 2.26 1.83 -3.93
N ILE A 12 1.14 1.66 -3.22
CA ILE A 12 1.10 0.89 -1.96
C ILE A 12 -0.08 -0.08 -2.03
N SER A 13 0.18 -1.38 -1.86
CA SER A 13 -0.84 -2.41 -2.03
C SER A 13 -0.57 -3.66 -1.19
N GLY A 14 -1.62 -4.49 -1.01
CA GLY A 14 -1.48 -5.87 -0.53
C GLY A 14 -0.95 -6.86 -1.59
N ARG A 15 -0.88 -6.46 -2.87
CA ARG A 15 -0.25 -7.23 -3.94
C ARG A 15 1.25 -7.28 -3.75
N SER A 16 1.89 -8.31 -4.29
CA SER A 16 3.35 -8.39 -4.34
C SER A 16 3.96 -7.30 -5.23
N MET A 17 5.23 -6.99 -5.01
CA MET A 17 6.01 -6.05 -5.83
C MET A 17 6.04 -6.46 -7.31
N VAL A 18 6.13 -7.77 -7.58
CA VAL A 18 6.14 -8.32 -8.94
C VAL A 18 4.81 -8.07 -9.66
N GLU A 19 3.69 -8.26 -8.97
CA GLU A 19 2.36 -7.98 -9.53
C GLU A 19 2.16 -6.49 -9.79
N LEU A 20 2.60 -5.63 -8.87
CA LEU A 20 2.53 -4.18 -9.04
C LEU A 20 3.36 -3.71 -10.23
N ASP A 21 4.57 -4.24 -10.41
CA ASP A 21 5.40 -3.94 -11.58
C ASP A 21 4.74 -4.40 -12.88
N ALA A 22 4.08 -5.55 -12.89
CA ALA A 22 3.37 -6.04 -14.06
C ALA A 22 2.19 -5.13 -14.46
N LEU A 23 1.46 -4.61 -13.47
CA LEU A 23 0.33 -3.69 -13.67
C LEU A 23 0.79 -2.28 -14.09
N ALA A 24 1.96 -1.83 -13.61
CA ALA A 24 2.47 -0.49 -13.86
C ALA A 24 3.26 -0.34 -15.17
N LYS A 25 3.52 -1.44 -15.89
CA LYS A 25 4.29 -1.40 -17.15
C LYS A 25 3.75 -0.34 -18.13
N PRO A 26 4.63 0.37 -18.83
CA PRO A 26 6.10 0.24 -18.86
C PRO A 26 6.83 1.03 -17.76
N TYR A 27 6.11 1.63 -16.82
CA TYR A 27 6.66 2.51 -15.80
C TYR A 27 7.16 1.72 -14.58
N ARG A 28 8.17 2.27 -13.91
CA ARG A 28 8.72 1.72 -12.68
C ARG A 28 8.69 2.77 -11.58
N PHE A 29 7.76 2.62 -10.65
CA PHE A 29 7.57 3.53 -9.54
C PHE A 29 8.26 3.05 -8.26
N PRO A 30 8.55 3.96 -7.31
CA PRO A 30 8.62 3.61 -5.90
C PRO A 30 7.34 2.85 -5.52
N LEU A 31 7.47 1.74 -4.81
CA LEU A 31 6.28 0.97 -4.44
C LEU A 31 6.48 0.19 -3.15
N ALA A 32 5.37 -0.13 -2.49
CA ALA A 32 5.30 -1.04 -1.37
C ALA A 32 4.25 -2.12 -1.64
N GLY A 33 4.71 -3.36 -1.70
CA GLY A 33 3.90 -4.57 -1.84
C GLY A 33 3.69 -5.26 -0.50
N VAL A 34 2.79 -6.23 -0.47
CA VAL A 34 2.46 -7.05 0.71
C VAL A 34 2.28 -6.16 1.96
N HIS A 35 1.45 -5.11 1.83
CA HIS A 35 1.18 -4.11 2.88
C HIS A 35 2.43 -3.44 3.48
N GLY A 36 3.52 -3.32 2.72
CA GLY A 36 4.78 -2.71 3.17
C GLY A 36 5.85 -3.72 3.60
N ALA A 37 5.57 -5.04 3.54
CA ALA A 37 6.59 -6.05 3.77
C ALA A 37 7.65 -6.10 2.65
N GLU A 38 7.28 -5.67 1.46
CA GLU A 38 8.19 -5.42 0.34
C GLU A 38 8.15 -3.93 0.01
N ARG A 39 9.28 -3.26 -0.13
CA ARG A 39 9.34 -1.86 -0.53
C ARG A 39 10.52 -1.60 -1.46
N ARG A 40 10.31 -0.77 -2.47
CA ARG A 40 11.35 -0.27 -3.38
C ARG A 40 11.32 1.25 -3.39
N ASP A 41 12.47 1.87 -3.18
CA ASP A 41 12.65 3.32 -3.23
C ASP A 41 12.80 3.85 -4.67
N ILE A 42 12.96 5.16 -4.81
CA ILE A 42 13.12 5.83 -6.13
C ILE A 42 14.40 5.39 -6.87
N ASN A 43 15.42 4.96 -6.14
CA ASN A 43 16.69 4.51 -6.72
C ASN A 43 16.68 3.02 -7.08
N GLY A 44 15.55 2.33 -6.83
CA GLY A 44 15.41 0.90 -7.10
C GLY A 44 15.93 -0.01 -5.99
N LYS A 45 16.38 0.55 -4.85
CA LYS A 45 16.79 -0.25 -3.69
C LYS A 45 15.58 -0.89 -3.05
N THR A 46 15.66 -2.19 -2.83
CA THR A 46 14.59 -2.99 -2.23
C THR A 46 14.83 -3.21 -0.74
N HIS A 47 13.74 -3.17 0.01
CA HIS A 47 13.66 -3.50 1.43
C HIS A 47 12.58 -4.57 1.57
N ILE A 48 12.98 -5.77 1.98
CA ILE A 48 12.08 -6.92 2.09
C ILE A 48 12.19 -7.46 3.51
N VAL A 49 11.04 -7.58 4.18
CA VAL A 49 10.97 -8.22 5.49
C VAL A 49 11.24 -9.70 5.32
N HIS A 50 12.28 -10.20 5.96
CA HIS A 50 12.67 -11.59 5.88
C HIS A 50 11.91 -12.42 6.91
N LEU A 51 11.22 -13.46 6.43
CA LEU A 51 10.72 -14.55 7.26
C LEU A 51 11.61 -15.77 7.03
N PRO A 52 12.23 -16.36 8.08
CA PRO A 52 13.09 -17.54 7.90
C PRO A 52 12.36 -18.66 7.14
N ASP A 53 13.04 -19.26 6.16
CA ASP A 53 12.47 -20.26 5.26
C ASP A 53 11.83 -21.45 5.99
N ALA A 54 12.39 -21.88 7.13
CA ALA A 54 11.83 -22.94 7.95
C ALA A 54 10.44 -22.52 8.48
N ILE A 55 10.31 -21.31 9.00
CA ILE A 55 9.05 -20.79 9.54
C ILE A 55 8.03 -20.61 8.39
N ALA A 56 8.45 -20.05 7.27
CA ALA A 56 7.58 -19.88 6.11
C ALA A 56 7.02 -21.23 5.61
N ARG A 57 7.87 -22.26 5.55
CA ARG A 57 7.46 -23.62 5.18
C ARG A 57 6.49 -24.23 6.20
N ASP A 58 6.80 -24.13 7.50
CA ASP A 58 5.96 -24.69 8.55
C ASP A 58 4.55 -24.06 8.53
N ILE A 59 4.47 -22.74 8.42
CA ILE A 59 3.20 -22.02 8.27
C ILE A 59 2.47 -22.48 7.01
N SER A 60 3.16 -22.52 5.87
CA SER A 60 2.58 -22.92 4.59
C SER A 60 1.99 -24.33 4.64
N VAL A 61 2.73 -25.30 5.19
CA VAL A 61 2.28 -26.70 5.35
C VAL A 61 1.03 -26.77 6.22
N GLN A 62 1.03 -26.10 7.38
CA GLN A 62 -0.14 -26.10 8.27
C GLN A 62 -1.36 -25.47 7.58
N LEU A 63 -1.19 -24.35 6.92
CA LEU A 63 -2.28 -23.67 6.22
C LEU A 63 -2.84 -24.52 5.08
N HIS A 64 -2.00 -25.12 4.24
CA HIS A 64 -2.44 -26.01 3.15
C HIS A 64 -3.21 -27.23 3.67
N THR A 65 -2.71 -27.83 4.75
CA THR A 65 -3.36 -29.02 5.35
C THR A 65 -4.77 -28.71 5.87
N VAL A 66 -4.92 -27.53 6.49
CA VAL A 66 -6.21 -27.17 7.10
C VAL A 66 -7.18 -26.60 6.06
N ILE A 67 -6.71 -25.77 5.12
CA ILE A 67 -7.60 -25.14 4.13
C ILE A 67 -8.23 -26.14 3.18
N ALA A 68 -7.60 -27.30 2.96
CA ALA A 68 -8.17 -28.40 2.19
C ALA A 68 -9.51 -28.93 2.75
N GLN A 69 -9.81 -28.64 4.02
CA GLN A 69 -11.07 -29.01 4.68
C GLN A 69 -12.18 -27.98 4.43
N TYR A 70 -11.88 -26.84 3.80
CA TYR A 70 -12.82 -25.74 3.57
C TYR A 70 -13.01 -25.50 2.06
N PRO A 71 -13.90 -26.22 1.38
CA PRO A 71 -14.13 -26.07 -0.06
C PRO A 71 -14.51 -24.65 -0.42
N GLY A 72 -13.85 -24.10 -1.46
CA GLY A 72 -14.07 -22.73 -1.92
C GLY A 72 -13.21 -21.68 -1.20
N ALA A 73 -12.48 -22.06 -0.16
CA ALA A 73 -11.44 -21.22 0.42
C ALA A 73 -10.10 -21.45 -0.30
N GLU A 74 -9.31 -20.40 -0.44
CA GLU A 74 -8.03 -20.43 -1.16
C GLU A 74 -6.90 -19.87 -0.30
N LEU A 75 -5.72 -20.47 -0.38
CA LEU A 75 -4.49 -19.99 0.23
C LEU A 75 -3.61 -19.35 -0.83
N GLU A 76 -3.23 -18.11 -0.61
CA GLU A 76 -2.22 -17.40 -1.38
C GLU A 76 -0.97 -17.18 -0.49
N ALA A 77 0.15 -17.78 -0.88
CA ALA A 77 1.43 -17.59 -0.22
C ALA A 77 2.25 -16.52 -0.94
N LYS A 78 2.66 -15.47 -0.19
CA LYS A 78 3.42 -14.32 -0.69
C LYS A 78 4.85 -14.29 -0.12
N GLY A 79 5.47 -15.44 0.07
CA GLY A 79 6.78 -15.56 0.70
C GLY A 79 6.74 -15.34 2.21
N MET A 80 6.76 -14.11 2.67
CA MET A 80 6.71 -13.74 4.09
C MET A 80 5.29 -13.57 4.64
N ALA A 81 4.26 -13.62 3.81
CA ALA A 81 2.85 -13.44 4.20
C ALA A 81 1.95 -14.48 3.54
N PHE A 82 0.79 -14.71 4.13
CA PHE A 82 -0.18 -15.71 3.70
C PHE A 82 -1.57 -15.11 3.74
N ALA A 83 -2.35 -15.24 2.67
CA ALA A 83 -3.73 -14.77 2.60
C ALA A 83 -4.69 -15.96 2.48
N LEU A 84 -5.68 -16.00 3.35
CA LEU A 84 -6.77 -16.98 3.35
C LEU A 84 -8.01 -16.30 2.79
N HIS A 85 -8.31 -16.57 1.52
CA HIS A 85 -9.45 -16.01 0.81
C HIS A 85 -10.68 -16.88 1.03
N TYR A 86 -11.82 -16.26 1.37
CA TYR A 86 -13.10 -16.93 1.58
C TYR A 86 -14.28 -16.28 0.86
N ARG A 87 -14.01 -15.50 -0.19
CA ARG A 87 -15.05 -14.84 -0.99
C ARG A 87 -16.05 -15.84 -1.60
N GLN A 88 -15.56 -17.02 -2.02
CA GLN A 88 -16.40 -18.09 -2.56
C GLN A 88 -16.91 -19.06 -1.49
N ALA A 89 -16.53 -18.84 -0.25
CA ALA A 89 -16.87 -19.70 0.88
C ALA A 89 -17.08 -18.90 2.18
N PRO A 90 -17.98 -17.88 2.18
CA PRO A 90 -18.14 -16.97 3.30
C PRO A 90 -18.57 -17.66 4.60
N GLN A 91 -19.19 -18.85 4.50
CA GLN A 91 -19.55 -19.68 5.66
C GLN A 91 -18.34 -20.18 6.46
N HIS A 92 -17.14 -20.10 5.91
CA HIS A 92 -15.89 -20.55 6.57
C HIS A 92 -15.10 -19.40 7.19
N GLU A 93 -15.60 -18.17 7.18
CA GLU A 93 -14.92 -16.98 7.73
C GLU A 93 -14.41 -17.20 9.15
N ASP A 94 -15.29 -17.61 10.07
CA ASP A 94 -14.93 -17.79 11.49
C ASP A 94 -13.87 -18.87 11.69
N ALA A 95 -13.96 -19.96 10.92
CA ALA A 95 -13.00 -21.06 10.99
C ALA A 95 -11.62 -20.61 10.49
N LEU A 96 -11.57 -19.86 9.39
CA LEU A 96 -10.32 -19.34 8.83
C LEU A 96 -9.71 -18.25 9.70
N MET A 97 -10.55 -17.41 10.32
CA MET A 97 -10.10 -16.43 11.31
C MET A 97 -9.48 -17.13 12.51
N THR A 98 -10.12 -18.17 13.04
CA THR A 98 -9.59 -18.97 14.16
C THR A 98 -8.27 -19.63 13.80
N LEU A 99 -8.15 -20.18 12.59
CA LEU A 99 -6.90 -20.75 12.08
C LEU A 99 -5.79 -19.70 12.06
N ALA A 100 -6.07 -18.53 11.49
CA ALA A 100 -5.10 -17.45 11.40
C ALA A 100 -4.66 -16.94 12.79
N GLN A 101 -5.59 -16.81 13.74
CA GLN A 101 -5.28 -16.48 15.13
C GLN A 101 -4.35 -17.53 15.77
N ARG A 102 -4.61 -18.82 15.56
CA ARG A 102 -3.74 -19.88 16.05
C ARG A 102 -2.32 -19.79 15.47
N ILE A 103 -2.19 -19.51 14.18
CA ILE A 103 -0.88 -19.31 13.53
C ILE A 103 -0.13 -18.16 14.20
N THR A 104 -0.77 -17.03 14.45
CA THR A 104 -0.10 -15.86 15.08
C THR A 104 0.22 -16.08 16.55
N GLN A 105 -0.44 -17.01 17.24
CA GLN A 105 -0.08 -17.44 18.59
C GLN A 105 1.18 -18.30 18.60
N ILE A 106 1.32 -19.21 17.62
CA ILE A 106 2.49 -20.09 17.48
C ILE A 106 3.71 -19.30 17.02
N TRP A 107 3.52 -18.36 16.11
CA TRP A 107 4.58 -17.47 15.57
C TRP A 107 4.31 -16.01 15.95
N PRO A 108 4.78 -15.57 17.14
CA PRO A 108 4.47 -14.23 17.65
C PRO A 108 5.03 -13.06 16.82
N GLN A 109 5.97 -13.32 15.89
CA GLN A 109 6.48 -12.36 14.92
C GLN A 109 5.50 -12.09 13.78
N MET A 110 4.43 -12.86 13.67
CA MET A 110 3.35 -12.66 12.70
C MET A 110 2.19 -11.90 13.33
N ALA A 111 1.44 -11.21 12.51
CA ALA A 111 0.23 -10.46 12.87
C ALA A 111 -0.91 -10.76 11.90
N LEU A 112 -2.12 -10.59 12.38
CA LEU A 112 -3.35 -10.69 11.61
C LEU A 112 -3.70 -9.36 10.95
N GLN A 113 -4.12 -9.42 9.68
CA GLN A 113 -4.74 -8.32 8.96
C GLN A 113 -6.05 -8.81 8.34
N GLN A 114 -7.17 -8.27 8.78
CA GLN A 114 -8.47 -8.53 8.17
C GLN A 114 -8.68 -7.62 6.96
N GLY A 115 -9.17 -8.21 5.85
CA GLY A 115 -9.58 -7.51 4.65
C GLY A 115 -10.99 -7.95 4.20
N LYS A 116 -11.41 -7.52 3.02
CA LYS A 116 -12.73 -7.88 2.47
C LYS A 116 -12.72 -9.31 1.94
N CYS A 117 -13.35 -10.23 2.67
CA CYS A 117 -13.40 -11.67 2.38
C CYS A 117 -12.01 -12.33 2.35
N VAL A 118 -11.09 -11.86 3.16
CA VAL A 118 -9.75 -12.38 3.32
C VAL A 118 -9.24 -12.11 4.73
N VAL A 119 -8.48 -13.04 5.29
CA VAL A 119 -7.64 -12.80 6.44
C VAL A 119 -6.19 -13.07 6.07
N GLU A 120 -5.32 -12.13 6.36
CA GLU A 120 -3.90 -12.22 6.07
C GLU A 120 -3.10 -12.44 7.35
N ILE A 121 -2.08 -13.27 7.25
CA ILE A 121 -1.06 -13.51 8.26
C ILE A 121 0.23 -12.92 7.68
N LYS A 122 0.76 -11.89 8.32
CA LYS A 122 1.89 -11.11 7.80
C LYS A 122 2.89 -10.78 8.92
N PRO A 123 4.13 -10.41 8.60
CA PRO A 123 5.08 -9.96 9.61
C PRO A 123 4.55 -8.76 10.40
N LYS A 124 4.79 -8.76 11.71
CA LYS A 124 4.51 -7.60 12.57
C LYS A 124 5.30 -6.37 12.11
N GLY A 125 4.74 -5.18 12.38
CA GLY A 125 5.37 -3.92 12.01
C GLY A 125 5.27 -3.58 10.52
N THR A 126 4.46 -4.32 9.75
CA THR A 126 4.16 -4.02 8.36
C THR A 126 2.74 -3.53 8.22
N SER A 127 2.56 -2.39 7.57
CA SER A 127 1.26 -1.81 7.21
C SER A 127 1.44 -0.77 6.11
N LYS A 128 0.35 -0.37 5.47
CA LYS A 128 0.42 0.74 4.50
C LYS A 128 0.85 2.04 5.17
N GLY A 129 0.50 2.26 6.43
CA GLY A 129 0.97 3.39 7.23
C GLY A 129 2.48 3.36 7.48
N GLU A 130 3.05 2.20 7.83
CA GLU A 130 4.50 2.05 7.97
C GLU A 130 5.24 2.29 6.64
N ALA A 131 4.68 1.83 5.53
CA ALA A 131 5.23 2.10 4.20
C ALA A 131 5.26 3.60 3.89
N ILE A 132 4.16 4.32 4.17
CA ILE A 132 4.09 5.78 4.01
C ILE A 132 5.13 6.46 4.90
N THR A 133 5.24 6.07 6.17
CA THR A 133 6.22 6.61 7.10
C THR A 133 7.64 6.46 6.55
N ALA A 134 7.97 5.29 6.01
CA ALA A 134 9.29 5.04 5.42
C ALA A 134 9.53 5.90 4.17
N PHE A 135 8.57 6.02 3.26
CA PHE A 135 8.70 6.89 2.09
C PHE A 135 8.89 8.36 2.47
N MET A 136 8.19 8.85 3.47
CA MET A 136 8.29 10.24 3.91
C MET A 136 9.65 10.61 4.55
N GLN A 137 10.49 9.63 4.84
CA GLN A 137 11.86 9.83 5.36
C GLN A 137 12.93 9.85 4.28
N GLU A 138 12.58 9.60 3.01
CA GLU A 138 13.54 9.50 1.90
C GLU A 138 13.13 10.34 0.69
N ALA A 139 14.13 10.66 -0.16
CA ALA A 139 13.85 11.34 -1.42
C ALA A 139 13.01 10.42 -2.35
N PRO A 140 12.07 10.99 -3.14
CA PRO A 140 11.77 12.41 -3.31
C PRO A 140 10.66 12.93 -2.38
N PHE A 141 10.25 12.15 -1.37
CA PHE A 141 9.09 12.45 -0.51
C PHE A 141 9.44 13.31 0.70
N ILE A 142 10.68 13.26 1.17
CA ILE A 142 11.13 13.98 2.36
C ILE A 142 10.83 15.48 2.26
N GLY A 143 10.28 16.06 3.33
CA GLY A 143 9.91 17.47 3.39
C GLY A 143 8.63 17.84 2.63
N ARG A 144 7.94 16.87 2.01
CA ARG A 144 6.67 17.09 1.31
C ARG A 144 5.47 16.75 2.19
N THR A 145 4.31 17.26 1.82
CA THR A 145 3.04 16.92 2.44
C THR A 145 2.45 15.69 1.73
N PRO A 146 2.19 14.58 2.43
CA PRO A 146 1.69 13.37 1.81
C PRO A 146 0.22 13.49 1.41
N VAL A 147 -0.12 12.88 0.28
CA VAL A 147 -1.49 12.62 -0.15
C VAL A 147 -1.63 11.12 -0.35
N PHE A 148 -2.66 10.50 0.25
CA PHE A 148 -2.89 9.08 0.13
C PHE A 148 -4.36 8.78 -0.17
N LEU A 149 -4.59 8.00 -1.23
CA LEU A 149 -5.91 7.56 -1.67
C LEU A 149 -6.03 6.05 -1.43
N GLY A 150 -7.18 5.60 -0.92
CA GLY A 150 -7.44 4.18 -0.67
C GLY A 150 -8.92 3.86 -0.56
N ASP A 151 -9.27 2.60 -0.78
CA ASP A 151 -10.66 2.12 -0.77
C ASP A 151 -10.94 1.01 0.25
N ASP A 152 -9.90 0.34 0.75
CA ASP A 152 -10.03 -0.83 1.61
C ASP A 152 -9.80 -0.50 3.11
N LEU A 153 -10.16 -1.45 3.97
CA LEU A 153 -9.91 -1.39 5.41
C LEU A 153 -8.42 -1.26 5.73
N THR A 154 -7.56 -1.91 4.94
CA THR A 154 -6.11 -1.86 5.10
C THR A 154 -5.51 -0.47 4.85
N ASP A 155 -6.24 0.41 4.15
CA ASP A 155 -5.83 1.79 3.88
C ASP A 155 -6.01 2.70 5.10
N GLU A 156 -6.82 2.31 6.09
CA GLU A 156 -7.06 3.10 7.29
C GLU A 156 -5.76 3.38 8.07
N SER A 157 -4.82 2.43 8.10
CA SER A 157 -3.49 2.66 8.68
C SER A 157 -2.71 3.76 7.94
N GLY A 158 -2.87 3.85 6.63
CA GLY A 158 -2.29 4.91 5.80
C GLY A 158 -2.95 6.26 6.06
N PHE A 159 -4.29 6.30 6.13
CA PHE A 159 -5.03 7.52 6.47
C PHE A 159 -4.61 8.09 7.82
N ALA A 160 -4.47 7.23 8.85
CA ALA A 160 -3.99 7.65 10.17
C ALA A 160 -2.63 8.33 10.12
N VAL A 161 -1.68 7.76 9.38
CA VAL A 161 -0.33 8.32 9.24
C VAL A 161 -0.36 9.65 8.49
N VAL A 162 -1.07 9.70 7.36
CA VAL A 162 -1.18 10.92 6.55
C VAL A 162 -1.83 12.05 7.33
N ASN A 163 -2.91 11.78 8.07
CA ASN A 163 -3.55 12.77 8.93
C ASN A 163 -2.60 13.31 10.00
N ARG A 164 -1.83 12.43 10.66
CA ARG A 164 -0.84 12.82 11.67
C ARG A 164 0.28 13.70 11.08
N LEU A 165 0.63 13.49 9.82
CA LEU A 165 1.62 14.27 9.09
C LEU A 165 1.05 15.57 8.51
N GLY A 166 -0.21 15.91 8.77
CA GLY A 166 -0.87 17.10 8.23
C GLY A 166 -1.14 17.00 6.72
N GLY A 167 -1.19 15.79 6.18
CA GLY A 167 -1.45 15.52 4.77
C GLY A 167 -2.92 15.37 4.43
N MET A 168 -3.19 14.95 3.19
CA MET A 168 -4.54 14.73 2.68
C MET A 168 -4.80 13.23 2.52
N SER A 169 -5.70 12.68 3.32
CA SER A 169 -6.18 11.31 3.22
C SER A 169 -7.54 11.27 2.52
N VAL A 170 -7.70 10.39 1.52
CA VAL A 170 -8.88 10.35 0.65
C VAL A 170 -9.43 8.92 0.58
N LYS A 171 -10.60 8.72 1.15
CA LYS A 171 -11.37 7.47 1.01
C LYS A 171 -12.04 7.42 -0.36
N ILE A 172 -11.89 6.32 -1.07
CA ILE A 172 -12.64 6.03 -2.29
C ILE A 172 -13.83 5.14 -1.94
N GLY A 173 -15.02 5.55 -2.38
CA GLY A 173 -16.27 4.82 -2.11
C GLY A 173 -16.87 5.11 -0.74
N THR A 174 -17.75 4.22 -0.29
CA THR A 174 -18.57 4.37 0.92
C THR A 174 -17.94 3.70 2.15
N GLY A 175 -18.64 3.74 3.27
CA GLY A 175 -18.23 3.11 4.53
C GLY A 175 -17.57 4.06 5.51
N ALA A 176 -17.41 3.57 6.75
CA ALA A 176 -16.72 4.30 7.81
C ALA A 176 -15.22 4.44 7.47
N THR A 177 -14.64 5.59 7.80
CA THR A 177 -13.23 5.88 7.53
C THR A 177 -12.75 7.02 8.42
N GLN A 178 -11.45 7.03 8.71
CA GLN A 178 -10.76 8.17 9.32
C GLN A 178 -10.13 9.12 8.29
N ALA A 179 -10.31 8.85 6.98
CA ALA A 179 -9.86 9.74 5.93
C ALA A 179 -10.56 11.11 6.03
N SER A 180 -9.81 12.19 5.79
CA SER A 180 -10.30 13.57 5.87
C SER A 180 -11.17 13.95 4.67
N TRP A 181 -11.02 13.26 3.55
CA TRP A 181 -11.72 13.54 2.29
C TRP A 181 -12.27 12.24 1.69
N ARG A 182 -13.19 12.40 0.72
CA ARG A 182 -13.82 11.28 0.04
C ARG A 182 -14.06 11.59 -1.43
N LEU A 183 -13.85 10.56 -2.26
CA LEU A 183 -14.28 10.50 -3.65
C LEU A 183 -15.28 9.35 -3.81
N ALA A 184 -16.28 9.49 -4.70
CA ALA A 184 -17.34 8.50 -4.82
C ALA A 184 -16.85 7.20 -5.48
N GLY A 185 -15.90 7.28 -6.41
CA GLY A 185 -15.40 6.11 -7.11
C GLY A 185 -14.23 6.39 -8.03
N VAL A 186 -13.84 5.38 -8.80
CA VAL A 186 -12.67 5.43 -9.70
C VAL A 186 -12.75 6.57 -10.73
N PRO A 187 -13.92 6.89 -11.34
CA PRO A 187 -14.00 8.04 -12.28
C PRO A 187 -13.60 9.36 -11.63
N ASP A 188 -14.01 9.58 -10.37
CA ASP A 188 -13.66 10.82 -9.64
C ASP A 188 -12.17 10.87 -9.32
N VAL A 189 -11.54 9.70 -9.07
CA VAL A 189 -10.09 9.61 -8.88
C VAL A 189 -9.36 10.07 -10.13
N TRP A 190 -9.77 9.62 -11.31
CA TRP A 190 -9.15 10.02 -12.57
C TRP A 190 -9.28 11.53 -12.81
N SER A 191 -10.48 12.08 -12.65
CA SER A 191 -10.73 13.51 -12.78
C SER A 191 -9.88 14.33 -11.81
N TRP A 192 -9.78 13.88 -10.57
CA TRP A 192 -8.97 14.52 -9.55
C TRP A 192 -7.47 14.46 -9.87
N LEU A 193 -6.97 13.31 -10.34
CA LEU A 193 -5.56 13.15 -10.75
C LEU A 193 -5.19 14.05 -11.94
N GLU A 194 -6.08 14.18 -12.91
CA GLU A 194 -5.89 15.10 -14.07
C GLU A 194 -5.81 16.55 -13.59
N MET A 195 -6.74 16.98 -12.75
CA MET A 195 -6.76 18.33 -12.18
C MET A 195 -5.47 18.66 -11.41
N ILE A 196 -5.03 17.78 -10.54
CA ILE A 196 -3.80 17.95 -9.75
C ILE A 196 -2.56 17.97 -10.66
N THR A 197 -2.52 17.09 -11.66
CA THR A 197 -1.40 17.04 -12.60
C THR A 197 -1.27 18.35 -13.36
N THR A 198 -2.39 18.90 -13.85
CA THR A 198 -2.44 20.19 -14.54
C THR A 198 -1.99 21.34 -13.62
N ALA A 199 -2.48 21.37 -12.39
CA ALA A 199 -2.09 22.41 -11.42
C ALA A 199 -0.59 22.36 -11.08
N LEU A 200 -0.02 21.16 -10.94
CA LEU A 200 1.42 21.00 -10.69
C LEU A 200 2.27 21.43 -11.90
N GLN A 201 1.83 21.14 -13.12
CA GLN A 201 2.50 21.57 -14.35
C GLN A 201 2.52 23.11 -14.47
N GLN A 202 1.37 23.75 -14.28
CA GLN A 202 1.26 25.20 -14.30
C GLN A 202 2.16 25.88 -13.25
N LYS A 203 2.19 25.34 -12.03
CA LYS A 203 3.06 25.86 -10.99
C LYS A 203 4.54 25.77 -11.35
N ARG A 204 4.96 24.68 -12.00
CA ARG A 204 6.36 24.51 -12.47
C ARG A 204 6.72 25.50 -13.58
N GLU A 205 5.79 25.75 -14.51
CA GLU A 205 5.99 26.72 -15.60
C GLU A 205 6.12 28.14 -15.04
N ASN A 206 5.25 28.55 -14.11
CA ASN A 206 5.30 29.86 -13.47
C ASN A 206 6.63 30.04 -12.68
N ASN A 207 7.05 29.08 -11.88
CA ASN A 207 8.32 29.16 -11.16
C ASN A 207 9.52 29.30 -12.12
N ARG A 208 9.52 28.61 -13.27
CA ARG A 208 10.58 28.75 -14.27
C ARG A 208 10.60 30.14 -14.90
N SER A 209 9.43 30.74 -15.14
CA SER A 209 9.33 32.10 -15.70
C SER A 209 9.87 33.14 -14.71
N ASP A 210 9.54 33.00 -13.41
CA ASP A 210 10.01 33.89 -12.36
C ASP A 210 11.54 33.81 -12.19
N ASP A 211 12.12 32.60 -12.25
CA ASP A 211 13.58 32.39 -12.21
C ASP A 211 14.26 33.05 -13.42
N TYR A 212 13.68 32.95 -14.60
CA TYR A 212 14.23 33.55 -15.83
C TYR A 212 14.17 35.09 -15.81
N GLU A 213 13.06 35.66 -15.29
CA GLU A 213 12.93 37.13 -15.12
C GLU A 213 13.88 37.65 -14.05
N SER A 214 14.08 36.93 -12.96
CA SER A 214 15.03 37.31 -11.89
C SER A 214 16.46 37.31 -12.42
N PHE A 215 16.83 36.33 -13.25
CA PHE A 215 18.16 36.23 -13.87
C PHE A 215 18.40 37.33 -14.90
N SER A 216 17.38 37.66 -15.71
CA SER A 216 17.48 38.70 -16.71
C SER A 216 17.56 40.12 -16.13
N ARG A 217 17.11 40.32 -14.88
CA ARG A 217 17.24 41.62 -14.17
C ARG A 217 18.56 41.77 -13.40
N SER A 218 19.38 40.70 -13.35
CA SER A 218 20.68 40.69 -12.65
C SER A 218 21.86 40.84 -13.59
N ILE A 219 21.62 41.00 -14.91
CA ILE A 219 22.59 41.32 -15.94
C ILE A 219 22.38 42.78 -16.41
#